data_20c3f22d6b445199f1d413e99d62ef84
#
_entry.id   20c3f22d6b445199f1d413e99d62ef84
#
_cell.length_a   1.000
_cell.length_b   1.000
_cell.length_c   1.000
_cell.angle_alpha   90.00
_cell.angle_beta   90.00
_cell.angle_gamma   90.00
#
_symmetry.space_group_name_H-M   'P 1'
#
loop_
_entity.id
_entity.type
_entity.pdbx_description
1 polymer ?
#
loop_
_entity_poly.entity_id
_entity_poly.type
_entity_poly.pdbx_seq_one_letter_code
_entity_poly.pdbx_strand_id
1 'polypeptide(L)'
;RRVVSLLGSVLIALSAGSTYVFSTYAPQLQDALHLSSTQLNVLGLAGNLGMYMSGPIWGRWIDRSGPYGAITSGAFLVLIGYGMLSRAYKYGWTNVPVVVLALFCLLTGLGNSAGNNAAINVQARSWNEQQRASAMALVLSAFGLSAFVYSTLSHAFFTDNVTGYLDLLALGSFTCFVTGMALIKTVPPQPVYLPEHPIAEEETRPVTSQRKMRRSTSETSARVIAWIQDVHESEYHVPEAQQEDAVGNDEVDE
;
A
#
# COMPACT_ATOMS: atom_id res chain seq x y z
N ARG A 1 -24.89 7.75 3.81
CA ARG A 1 -23.95 7.37 4.91
C ARG A 1 -22.75 6.57 4.40
N ARG A 2 -22.94 5.53 3.55
CA ARG A 2 -21.82 4.72 2.98
C ARG A 2 -20.88 5.55 2.13
N VAL A 3 -21.40 6.44 1.28
CA VAL A 3 -20.58 7.34 0.44
C VAL A 3 -19.75 8.30 1.31
N VAL A 4 -20.32 8.85 2.38
CA VAL A 4 -19.58 9.73 3.30
C VAL A 4 -18.46 8.97 4.01
N SER A 5 -18.72 7.73 4.44
CA SER A 5 -17.68 6.86 5.00
C SER A 5 -16.60 6.50 3.96
N LEU A 6 -16.96 6.32 2.69
CA LEU A 6 -16.02 6.08 1.61
C LEU A 6 -15.13 7.31 1.37
N LEU A 7 -15.70 8.51 1.34
CA LEU A 7 -14.94 9.76 1.23
C LEU A 7 -13.96 9.93 2.41
N GLY A 8 -14.39 9.60 3.64
CA GLY A 8 -13.49 9.59 4.80
C GLY A 8 -12.32 8.61 4.65
N SER A 9 -12.60 7.39 4.15
CA SER A 9 -11.54 6.40 3.88
C SER A 9 -10.60 6.83 2.76
N VAL A 10 -11.12 7.43 1.69
CA VAL A 10 -10.32 7.99 0.58
C VAL A 10 -9.39 9.09 1.10
N LEU A 11 -9.89 9.99 1.97
CA LEU A 11 -9.09 11.06 2.57
C LEU A 11 -7.95 10.51 3.44
N ILE A 12 -8.24 9.52 4.27
CA ILE A 12 -7.21 8.85 5.10
C ILE A 12 -6.18 8.15 4.20
N ALA A 13 -6.63 7.41 3.19
CA ALA A 13 -5.74 6.68 2.29
C ALA A 13 -4.85 7.63 1.47
N LEU A 14 -5.41 8.73 0.96
CA LEU A 14 -4.65 9.77 0.27
C LEU A 14 -3.55 10.33 1.16
N SER A 15 -3.84 10.56 2.43
CA SER A 15 -2.85 11.05 3.38
C SER A 15 -1.82 9.96 3.77
N ALA A 16 -2.27 8.73 3.93
CA ALA A 16 -1.42 7.60 4.32
C ALA A 16 -0.33 7.26 3.30
N GLY A 17 -0.51 7.64 2.02
CA GLY A 17 0.52 7.47 1.00
C GLY A 17 1.66 8.49 1.05
N SER A 18 1.66 9.43 2.01
CA SER A 18 2.72 10.43 2.18
C SER A 18 4.12 9.83 2.38
N THR A 19 4.23 8.58 2.80
CA THR A 19 5.53 7.87 2.90
C THR A 19 6.27 7.82 1.56
N TYR A 20 5.56 7.79 0.43
CA TYR A 20 6.17 7.69 -0.90
C TYR A 20 6.70 9.02 -1.45
N VAL A 21 6.45 10.14 -0.79
CA VAL A 21 7.02 11.43 -1.18
C VAL A 21 8.38 11.73 -0.54
N PHE A 22 8.99 10.74 0.11
CA PHE A 22 10.32 10.87 0.70
C PHE A 22 11.35 11.44 -0.28
N SER A 23 11.35 10.95 -1.53
CA SER A 23 12.24 11.41 -2.59
C SER A 23 12.13 12.91 -2.92
N THR A 24 11.00 13.54 -2.62
CA THR A 24 10.77 14.96 -2.91
C THR A 24 11.58 15.88 -2.00
N TYR A 25 11.86 15.48 -0.75
CA TYR A 25 12.63 16.27 0.22
C TYR A 25 13.95 15.61 0.65
N ALA A 26 14.21 14.40 0.21
CA ALA A 26 15.40 13.63 0.57
C ALA A 26 16.72 14.34 0.22
N PRO A 27 16.90 14.93 -0.99
CA PRO A 27 18.13 15.64 -1.32
C PRO A 27 18.41 16.82 -0.40
N GLN A 28 17.40 17.65 -0.13
CA GLN A 28 17.53 18.80 0.77
C GLN A 28 17.80 18.36 2.22
N LEU A 29 17.19 17.25 2.65
CA LEU A 29 17.46 16.67 3.96
C LEU A 29 18.89 16.15 4.06
N GLN A 30 19.41 15.57 3.00
CA GLN A 30 20.80 15.11 2.89
C GLN A 30 21.77 16.26 3.05
N ASP A 31 21.57 17.34 2.32
CA ASP A 31 22.44 18.52 2.33
C ASP A 31 22.42 19.23 3.70
N ALA A 32 21.21 19.42 4.26
CA ALA A 32 21.05 20.14 5.53
C ALA A 32 21.63 19.38 6.74
N LEU A 33 21.57 18.07 6.74
CA LEU A 33 22.06 17.22 7.84
C LEU A 33 23.39 16.55 7.54
N HIS A 34 24.03 16.87 6.40
CA HIS A 34 25.30 16.29 5.95
C HIS A 34 25.30 14.75 5.94
N LEU A 35 24.19 14.15 5.47
CA LEU A 35 24.01 12.70 5.44
C LEU A 35 24.74 12.10 4.24
N SER A 36 25.35 10.93 4.42
CA SER A 36 25.83 10.13 3.28
C SER A 36 24.64 9.53 2.52
N SER A 37 24.85 9.18 1.25
CA SER A 37 23.82 8.52 0.43
C SER A 37 23.33 7.20 1.07
N THR A 38 24.22 6.46 1.72
CA THR A 38 23.85 5.25 2.46
C THR A 38 22.92 5.55 3.63
N GLN A 39 23.23 6.61 4.40
CA GLN A 39 22.40 7.03 5.53
C GLN A 39 21.01 7.50 5.06
N LEU A 40 20.96 8.24 3.96
CA LEU A 40 19.69 8.65 3.36
C LEU A 40 18.83 7.47 2.93
N ASN A 41 19.45 6.45 2.31
CA ASN A 41 18.76 5.22 1.94
C ASN A 41 18.22 4.46 3.17
N VAL A 42 18.97 4.45 4.28
CA VAL A 42 18.49 3.85 5.54
C VAL A 42 17.23 4.57 6.05
N LEU A 43 17.16 5.89 5.94
CA LEU A 43 15.96 6.66 6.31
C LEU A 43 14.75 6.25 5.45
N GLY A 44 14.91 6.19 4.14
CA GLY A 44 13.85 5.77 3.21
C GLY A 44 13.39 4.33 3.47
N LEU A 45 14.35 3.41 3.69
CA LEU A 45 14.05 2.02 4.03
C LEU A 45 13.32 1.90 5.37
N ALA A 46 13.68 2.70 6.37
CA ALA A 46 13.01 2.68 7.68
C ALA A 46 11.53 3.06 7.57
N GLY A 47 11.18 4.08 6.77
CA GLY A 47 9.80 4.46 6.48
C GLY A 47 9.02 3.33 5.81
N ASN A 48 9.60 2.71 4.78
CA ASN A 48 8.98 1.58 4.10
C ASN A 48 8.85 0.35 5.00
N LEU A 49 9.86 0.07 5.82
CA LEU A 49 9.81 -1.03 6.80
C LEU A 49 8.65 -0.83 7.78
N GLY A 50 8.49 0.39 8.33
CA GLY A 50 7.36 0.74 9.17
C GLY A 50 6.02 0.51 8.47
N MET A 51 5.91 0.88 7.20
CA MET A 51 4.69 0.74 6.41
C MET A 51 4.31 -0.74 6.18
N TYR A 52 5.26 -1.57 5.75
CA TYR A 52 4.95 -2.93 5.31
C TYR A 52 4.95 -3.95 6.45
N MET A 53 5.88 -3.86 7.40
CA MET A 53 5.96 -4.85 8.48
C MET A 53 4.88 -4.66 9.55
N SER A 54 4.32 -3.48 9.69
CA SER A 54 3.28 -3.22 10.71
C SER A 54 1.88 -3.67 10.30
N GLY A 55 1.65 -3.97 9.01
CA GLY A 55 0.34 -4.37 8.50
C GLY A 55 -0.36 -5.47 9.31
N PRO A 56 0.29 -6.60 9.60
CA PRO A 56 -0.30 -7.67 10.40
C PRO A 56 -0.66 -7.24 11.84
N ILE A 57 0.12 -6.34 12.44
CA ILE A 57 -0.11 -5.82 13.79
C ILE A 57 -1.37 -4.94 13.79
N TRP A 58 -1.44 -3.99 12.85
CA TRP A 58 -2.61 -3.11 12.71
C TRP A 58 -3.86 -3.87 12.30
N GLY A 59 -3.76 -4.83 11.38
CA GLY A 59 -4.87 -5.68 10.99
C GLY A 59 -5.48 -6.40 12.17
N ARG A 60 -4.64 -7.04 12.99
CA ARG A 60 -5.09 -7.75 14.20
C ARG A 60 -5.71 -6.83 15.24
N TRP A 61 -5.17 -5.61 15.40
CA TRP A 61 -5.76 -4.63 16.31
C TRP A 61 -7.12 -4.13 15.81
N ILE A 62 -7.21 -3.78 14.53
CA ILE A 62 -8.46 -3.32 13.89
C ILE A 62 -9.55 -4.38 13.98
N ASP A 63 -9.20 -5.66 13.79
CA ASP A 63 -10.15 -6.76 13.86
C ASP A 63 -10.71 -6.97 15.26
N ARG A 64 -9.92 -6.70 16.32
CA ARG A 64 -10.30 -6.88 17.73
C ARG A 64 -10.99 -5.65 18.31
N SER A 65 -10.47 -4.46 18.04
CA SER A 65 -10.85 -3.22 18.72
C SER A 65 -11.53 -2.19 17.82
N GLY A 66 -11.66 -2.52 16.52
CA GLY A 66 -12.22 -1.60 15.53
C GLY A 66 -11.19 -0.62 14.95
N PRO A 67 -11.61 0.15 13.92
CA PRO A 67 -10.69 1.00 13.14
C PRO A 67 -10.27 2.29 13.86
N TYR A 68 -11.08 2.80 14.77
CA TYR A 68 -10.88 4.13 15.37
C TYR A 68 -9.57 4.24 16.16
N GLY A 69 -9.23 3.23 16.96
CA GLY A 69 -7.98 3.19 17.72
C GLY A 69 -6.75 3.20 16.83
N ALA A 70 -6.78 2.45 15.73
CA ALA A 70 -5.70 2.41 14.76
C ALA A 70 -5.53 3.75 14.02
N ILE A 71 -6.64 4.40 13.62
CA ILE A 71 -6.59 5.72 12.96
C ILE A 71 -6.02 6.76 13.91
N THR A 72 -6.48 6.79 15.16
CA THR A 72 -6.01 7.76 16.16
C THR A 72 -4.53 7.59 16.46
N SER A 73 -4.07 6.37 16.75
CA SER A 73 -2.65 6.11 16.98
C SER A 73 -1.81 6.39 15.74
N GLY A 74 -2.32 6.07 14.54
CA GLY A 74 -1.67 6.40 13.27
C GLY A 74 -1.50 7.90 13.08
N ALA A 75 -2.54 8.70 13.36
CA ALA A 75 -2.49 10.16 13.29
C ALA A 75 -1.38 10.75 14.16
N PHE A 76 -1.27 10.30 15.42
CA PHE A 76 -0.21 10.76 16.31
C PHE A 76 1.18 10.30 15.89
N LEU A 77 1.33 9.06 15.41
CA LEU A 77 2.61 8.56 14.93
C LEU A 77 3.12 9.36 13.72
N VAL A 78 2.23 9.69 12.78
CA VAL A 78 2.57 10.53 11.61
C VAL A 78 2.92 11.96 12.05
N LEU A 79 2.13 12.56 12.94
CA LEU A 79 2.39 13.88 13.46
C LEU A 79 3.76 13.97 14.15
N ILE A 80 4.08 13.01 15.02
CA ILE A 80 5.36 12.96 15.73
C ILE A 80 6.50 12.71 14.73
N GLY A 81 6.36 11.75 13.84
CA GLY A 81 7.40 11.37 12.89
C GLY A 81 7.79 12.53 11.97
N TYR A 82 6.84 13.10 11.23
CA TYR A 82 7.12 14.24 10.35
C TYR A 82 7.44 15.52 11.13
N GLY A 83 6.77 15.76 12.26
CA GLY A 83 7.06 16.93 13.11
C GLY A 83 8.48 16.92 13.66
N MET A 84 8.99 15.77 14.08
CA MET A 84 10.39 15.63 14.52
C MET A 84 11.39 15.73 13.37
N LEU A 85 11.04 15.19 12.18
CA LEU A 85 11.85 15.39 10.98
C LEU A 85 11.93 16.87 10.59
N SER A 86 10.81 17.60 10.63
CA SER A 86 10.77 19.04 10.38
C SER A 86 11.68 19.81 11.35
N ARG A 87 11.64 19.45 12.64
CA ARG A 87 12.50 20.06 13.66
C ARG A 87 13.97 19.73 13.44
N ALA A 88 14.29 18.47 13.11
CA ALA A 88 15.65 18.05 12.80
C ALA A 88 16.23 18.83 11.61
N TYR A 89 15.45 19.05 10.58
CA TYR A 89 15.82 19.86 9.42
C TYR A 89 16.00 21.34 9.80
N LYS A 90 15.02 21.94 10.49
CA LYS A 90 14.99 23.36 10.83
C LYS A 90 16.16 23.76 11.74
N TYR A 91 16.51 22.92 12.72
CA TYR A 91 17.56 23.21 13.70
C TYR A 91 18.92 22.62 13.33
N GLY A 92 19.02 21.96 12.16
CA GLY A 92 20.28 21.39 11.67
C GLY A 92 20.88 20.38 12.66
N TRP A 93 20.12 19.35 13.03
CA TRP A 93 20.57 18.35 14.00
C TRP A 93 21.66 17.42 13.42
N THR A 94 22.80 17.96 13.08
CA THR A 94 23.94 17.23 12.50
C THR A 94 24.59 16.23 13.48
N ASN A 95 24.46 16.46 14.78
CA ASN A 95 25.03 15.60 15.84
C ASN A 95 24.10 14.45 16.27
N VAL A 96 22.89 14.36 15.70
CA VAL A 96 21.96 13.30 16.08
C VAL A 96 22.31 12.03 15.31
N PRO A 97 22.38 10.86 16.00
CA PRO A 97 22.61 9.60 15.33
C PRO A 97 21.57 9.32 14.24
N VAL A 98 22.00 8.81 13.09
CA VAL A 98 21.11 8.46 11.95
C VAL A 98 19.97 7.53 12.36
N VAL A 99 20.23 6.67 13.36
CA VAL A 99 19.22 5.75 13.92
C VAL A 99 17.99 6.50 14.47
N VAL A 100 18.19 7.67 15.07
CA VAL A 100 17.08 8.49 15.58
C VAL A 100 16.25 9.08 14.45
N LEU A 101 16.89 9.56 13.39
CA LEU A 101 16.22 10.03 12.18
C LEU A 101 15.46 8.89 11.49
N ALA A 102 16.09 7.71 11.40
CA ALA A 102 15.46 6.51 10.88
C ALA A 102 14.23 6.09 11.72
N LEU A 103 14.29 6.25 13.05
CA LEU A 103 13.15 6.01 13.92
C LEU A 103 11.98 6.97 13.62
N PHE A 104 12.25 8.24 13.32
CA PHE A 104 11.19 9.18 12.93
C PHE A 104 10.55 8.78 11.60
N CYS A 105 11.36 8.36 10.61
CA CYS A 105 10.83 7.81 9.36
C CYS A 105 10.02 6.53 9.58
N LEU A 106 10.48 5.64 10.45
CA LEU A 106 9.77 4.42 10.82
C LEU A 106 8.41 4.73 11.46
N LEU A 107 8.34 5.74 12.35
CA LEU A 107 7.09 6.19 12.97
C LEU A 107 6.10 6.71 11.93
N THR A 108 6.57 7.46 10.92
CA THR A 108 5.68 7.90 9.82
C THR A 108 5.12 6.70 9.05
N GLY A 109 5.96 5.71 8.74
CA GLY A 109 5.53 4.49 8.07
C GLY A 109 4.51 3.68 8.88
N LEU A 110 4.77 3.49 10.17
CA LEU A 110 3.86 2.81 11.11
C LEU A 110 2.49 3.51 11.14
N GLY A 111 2.47 4.84 11.26
CA GLY A 111 1.24 5.61 11.32
C GLY A 111 0.44 5.58 10.02
N ASN A 112 1.12 5.71 8.89
CA ASN A 112 0.50 5.62 7.57
C ASN A 112 -0.08 4.22 7.30
N SER A 113 0.62 3.17 7.72
CA SER A 113 0.12 1.79 7.65
C SER A 113 -1.17 1.61 8.47
N ALA A 114 -1.22 2.17 9.68
CA ALA A 114 -2.41 2.11 10.54
C ALA A 114 -3.63 2.74 9.86
N GLY A 115 -3.49 3.95 9.31
CA GLY A 115 -4.56 4.65 8.62
C GLY A 115 -5.03 3.91 7.37
N ASN A 116 -4.11 3.47 6.51
CA ASN A 116 -4.44 2.76 5.28
C ASN A 116 -5.16 1.43 5.55
N ASN A 117 -4.65 0.62 6.48
CA ASN A 117 -5.30 -0.65 6.85
C ASN A 117 -6.70 -0.43 7.45
N ALA A 118 -6.87 0.60 8.28
CA ALA A 118 -8.17 0.95 8.84
C ALA A 118 -9.16 1.40 7.76
N ALA A 119 -8.73 2.25 6.83
CA ALA A 119 -9.55 2.74 5.73
C ALA A 119 -10.05 1.58 4.83
N ILE A 120 -9.16 0.66 4.47
CA ILE A 120 -9.50 -0.52 3.67
C ILE A 120 -10.45 -1.43 4.44
N ASN A 121 -10.18 -1.71 5.72
CA ASN A 121 -11.00 -2.61 6.55
C ASN A 121 -12.44 -2.09 6.69
N VAL A 122 -12.62 -0.78 6.91
CA VAL A 122 -13.95 -0.16 6.99
C VAL A 122 -14.74 -0.38 5.70
N GLN A 123 -14.13 -0.18 4.55
CA GLN A 123 -14.81 -0.38 3.27
C GLN A 123 -15.08 -1.86 2.99
N ALA A 124 -14.14 -2.74 3.33
CA ALA A 124 -14.32 -4.18 3.20
C ALA A 124 -15.54 -4.70 3.99
N ARG A 125 -15.87 -4.07 5.13
CA ARG A 125 -17.00 -4.46 5.99
C ARG A 125 -18.31 -3.69 5.68
N SER A 126 -18.23 -2.57 4.96
CA SER A 126 -19.40 -1.68 4.73
C SER A 126 -20.14 -1.96 3.44
N TRP A 127 -19.60 -2.73 2.52
CA TRP A 127 -20.16 -2.98 1.20
C TRP A 127 -20.49 -4.45 0.96
N ASN A 128 -21.53 -4.68 0.15
CA ASN A 128 -21.90 -6.03 -0.30
C ASN A 128 -20.81 -6.60 -1.22
N GLU A 129 -20.76 -7.91 -1.39
CA GLU A 129 -19.71 -8.61 -2.17
C GLU A 129 -19.50 -8.02 -3.58
N GLN A 130 -20.57 -7.65 -4.27
CA GLN A 130 -20.49 -7.10 -5.63
C GLN A 130 -19.83 -5.71 -5.70
N GLN A 131 -19.96 -4.88 -4.66
CA GLN A 131 -19.49 -3.49 -4.64
C GLN A 131 -18.21 -3.33 -3.78
N ARG A 132 -17.90 -4.31 -2.93
CA ARG A 132 -16.77 -4.27 -2.01
C ARG A 132 -15.44 -4.07 -2.72
N ALA A 133 -15.23 -4.83 -3.80
CA ALA A 133 -13.99 -4.72 -4.59
C ALA A 133 -13.79 -3.32 -5.17
N SER A 134 -14.85 -2.71 -5.72
CA SER A 134 -14.80 -1.35 -6.28
C SER A 134 -14.53 -0.29 -5.20
N ALA A 135 -15.16 -0.42 -4.02
CA ALA A 135 -14.95 0.50 -2.92
C ALA A 135 -13.51 0.43 -2.38
N MET A 136 -12.97 -0.78 -2.22
CA MET A 136 -11.57 -0.99 -1.82
C MET A 136 -10.60 -0.48 -2.88
N ALA A 137 -10.86 -0.72 -4.16
CA ALA A 137 -10.05 -0.24 -5.27
C ALA A 137 -9.98 1.30 -5.30
N LEU A 138 -11.07 1.99 -5.00
CA LEU A 138 -11.08 3.46 -4.92
C LEU A 138 -10.19 3.97 -3.77
N VAL A 139 -10.22 3.33 -2.60
CA VAL A 139 -9.34 3.66 -1.48
C VAL A 139 -7.87 3.42 -1.84
N LEU A 140 -7.55 2.29 -2.47
CA LEU A 140 -6.19 1.97 -2.92
C LEU A 140 -5.71 2.91 -4.04
N SER A 141 -6.59 3.34 -4.93
CA SER A 141 -6.27 4.33 -5.96
C SER A 141 -5.92 5.69 -5.35
N ALA A 142 -6.66 6.11 -4.32
CA ALA A 142 -6.36 7.34 -3.58
C ALA A 142 -5.00 7.26 -2.87
N PHE A 143 -4.68 6.11 -2.29
CA PHE A 143 -3.38 5.84 -1.69
C PHE A 143 -2.26 5.94 -2.74
N GLY A 144 -2.42 5.34 -3.92
CA GLY A 144 -1.45 5.44 -5.02
C GLY A 144 -1.30 6.86 -5.58
N LEU A 145 -2.40 7.62 -5.63
CA LEU A 145 -2.41 9.01 -6.12
C LEU A 145 -1.76 10.00 -5.14
N SER A 146 -1.61 9.62 -3.89
CA SER A 146 -1.05 10.44 -2.81
C SER A 146 0.30 11.06 -3.16
N ALA A 147 1.22 10.26 -3.69
CA ALA A 147 2.55 10.72 -4.08
C ALA A 147 2.48 11.87 -5.11
N PHE A 148 1.60 11.75 -6.09
CA PHE A 148 1.39 12.80 -7.10
C PHE A 148 0.83 14.08 -6.47
N VAL A 149 -0.19 13.96 -5.62
CA VAL A 149 -0.82 15.12 -4.95
C VAL A 149 0.19 15.85 -4.07
N TYR A 150 0.89 15.15 -3.18
CA TYR A 150 1.84 15.77 -2.28
C TYR A 150 3.09 16.31 -3.00
N SER A 151 3.58 15.64 -4.04
CA SER A 151 4.68 16.16 -4.85
C SER A 151 4.27 17.43 -5.61
N THR A 152 3.06 17.47 -6.16
CA THR A 152 2.53 18.68 -6.81
C THR A 152 2.39 19.83 -5.81
N LEU A 153 1.87 19.56 -4.59
CA LEU A 153 1.81 20.58 -3.54
C LEU A 153 3.19 21.10 -3.14
N SER A 154 4.19 20.21 -3.06
CA SER A 154 5.57 20.59 -2.77
C SER A 154 6.10 21.58 -3.80
N HIS A 155 5.97 21.24 -5.07
CA HIS A 155 6.46 22.10 -6.17
C HIS A 155 5.68 23.40 -6.32
N ALA A 156 4.36 23.39 -6.05
CA ALA A 156 3.52 24.58 -6.22
C ALA A 156 3.67 25.61 -5.10
N PHE A 157 3.87 25.17 -3.86
CA PHE A 157 3.78 26.03 -2.67
C PHE A 157 5.03 26.02 -1.79
N PHE A 158 5.92 25.04 -1.93
CA PHE A 158 7.03 24.80 -1.00
C PHE A 158 8.38 24.57 -1.71
N THR A 159 8.59 25.13 -2.90
CA THR A 159 9.77 24.89 -3.75
C THR A 159 11.10 25.06 -2.98
N ASP A 160 11.17 26.08 -2.07
CA ASP A 160 12.38 26.37 -1.31
C ASP A 160 12.18 26.23 0.21
N ASN A 161 11.02 25.70 0.65
CA ASN A 161 10.67 25.63 2.07
C ASN A 161 10.37 24.19 2.52
N VAL A 162 11.43 23.40 2.67
CA VAL A 162 11.31 22.00 3.13
C VAL A 162 10.72 21.89 4.54
N THR A 163 11.02 22.82 5.43
CA THR A 163 10.41 22.85 6.76
C THR A 163 8.91 22.99 6.68
N GLY A 164 8.42 23.96 5.88
CA GLY A 164 6.98 24.15 5.68
C GLY A 164 6.31 22.94 5.03
N TYR A 165 7.01 22.27 4.12
CA TYR A 165 6.52 21.05 3.50
C TYR A 165 6.42 19.88 4.48
N LEU A 166 7.42 19.65 5.32
CA LEU A 166 7.40 18.64 6.37
C LEU A 166 6.32 18.94 7.43
N ASP A 167 6.12 20.22 7.77
CA ASP A 167 5.03 20.64 8.66
C ASP A 167 3.66 20.42 8.01
N LEU A 168 3.53 20.65 6.68
CA LEU A 168 2.32 20.27 5.93
C LEU A 168 2.08 18.77 5.99
N LEU A 169 3.11 17.95 5.80
CA LEU A 169 2.99 16.49 5.92
C LEU A 169 2.56 16.07 7.32
N ALA A 170 3.11 16.70 8.37
CA ALA A 170 2.76 16.42 9.76
C ALA A 170 1.31 16.83 10.09
N LEU A 171 0.99 18.11 9.95
CA LEU A 171 -0.30 18.68 10.33
C LEU A 171 -1.40 18.32 9.32
N GLY A 172 -1.08 18.33 8.03
CA GLY A 172 -2.01 17.96 6.96
C GLY A 172 -2.45 16.52 7.08
N SER A 173 -1.51 15.59 7.28
CA SER A 173 -1.86 14.18 7.47
C SER A 173 -2.64 13.95 8.76
N PHE A 174 -2.25 14.61 9.85
CA PHE A 174 -2.99 14.53 11.11
C PHE A 174 -4.43 15.00 10.94
N THR A 175 -4.65 16.17 10.32
CA THR A 175 -6.00 16.70 10.08
C THR A 175 -6.82 15.82 9.15
N CYS A 176 -6.21 15.26 8.10
CA CYS A 176 -6.86 14.31 7.21
C CYS A 176 -7.29 13.02 7.95
N PHE A 177 -6.47 12.51 8.85
CA PHE A 177 -6.81 11.33 9.65
C PHE A 177 -7.96 11.65 10.63
N VAL A 178 -7.92 12.77 11.32
CA VAL A 178 -8.97 13.19 12.26
C VAL A 178 -10.30 13.46 11.54
N THR A 179 -10.26 14.19 10.44
CA THR A 179 -11.48 14.47 9.64
C THR A 179 -12.02 13.20 8.99
N GLY A 180 -11.14 12.38 8.42
CA GLY A 180 -11.51 11.09 7.87
C GLY A 180 -12.13 10.16 8.92
N MET A 181 -11.57 10.12 10.13
CA MET A 181 -12.11 9.36 11.25
C MET A 181 -13.52 9.83 11.65
N ALA A 182 -13.78 11.13 11.62
CA ALA A 182 -15.12 11.68 11.90
C ALA A 182 -16.15 11.30 10.84
N LEU A 183 -15.72 11.16 9.57
CA LEU A 183 -16.57 10.77 8.45
C LEU A 183 -16.78 9.26 8.35
N ILE A 184 -15.82 8.46 8.82
CA ILE A 184 -15.90 7.01 8.78
C ILE A 184 -16.99 6.51 9.73
N LYS A 185 -17.89 5.70 9.18
CA LYS A 185 -18.88 4.91 9.93
C LYS A 185 -18.95 3.53 9.31
N THR A 186 -18.70 2.51 10.10
CA THR A 186 -18.94 1.13 9.68
C THR A 186 -20.44 0.91 9.56
N VAL A 187 -20.92 0.79 8.33
CA VAL A 187 -22.33 0.49 8.05
C VAL A 187 -22.41 -0.97 7.65
N PRO A 188 -22.99 -1.86 8.48
CA PRO A 188 -23.13 -3.25 8.12
C PRO A 188 -23.84 -3.40 6.77
N PRO A 189 -23.44 -4.33 5.91
CA PRO A 189 -24.15 -4.61 4.67
C PRO A 189 -25.56 -5.03 5.01
N GLN A 190 -26.54 -4.51 4.26
CA GLN A 190 -27.90 -5.00 4.39
C GLN A 190 -27.93 -6.48 4.02
N PRO A 191 -28.65 -7.32 4.75
CA PRO A 191 -28.86 -8.69 4.33
C PRO A 191 -29.44 -8.65 2.90
N VAL A 192 -28.79 -9.35 1.99
CA VAL A 192 -29.36 -9.60 0.67
C VAL A 192 -30.61 -10.41 0.96
N TYR A 193 -31.78 -9.82 0.79
CA TYR A 193 -33.01 -10.58 0.69
C TYR A 193 -32.86 -11.39 -0.60
N LEU A 194 -32.34 -12.61 -0.46
CA LEU A 194 -32.61 -13.63 -1.45
C LEU A 194 -34.12 -13.79 -1.38
N PRO A 195 -34.90 -13.54 -2.47
CA PRO A 195 -36.27 -13.94 -2.47
C PRO A 195 -36.25 -15.41 -2.05
N GLU A 196 -37.00 -15.73 -0.99
CA GLU A 196 -37.28 -17.12 -0.65
C GLU A 196 -37.88 -17.73 -1.92
N HIS A 197 -37.00 -18.33 -2.74
CA HIS A 197 -37.49 -19.35 -3.64
C HIS A 197 -38.17 -20.35 -2.71
N PRO A 198 -39.48 -20.59 -2.83
CA PRO A 198 -40.09 -21.71 -2.15
C PRO A 198 -39.17 -22.88 -2.44
N ILE A 199 -38.71 -23.52 -1.40
CA ILE A 199 -37.89 -24.73 -1.48
C ILE A 199 -38.79 -25.69 -2.26
N ALA A 200 -38.71 -25.60 -3.60
CA ALA A 200 -39.12 -26.70 -4.43
C ALA A 200 -38.18 -27.82 -3.91
N GLU A 201 -38.80 -28.79 -3.27
CA GLU A 201 -38.16 -29.99 -2.77
C GLU A 201 -37.03 -30.32 -3.69
N GLU A 202 -35.80 -30.15 -3.20
CA GLU A 202 -34.59 -30.50 -3.92
C GLU A 202 -34.63 -32.02 -4.07
N GLU A 203 -35.40 -32.39 -5.09
CA GLU A 203 -35.46 -33.74 -5.60
C GLU A 203 -34.01 -34.15 -5.79
N THR A 204 -33.57 -35.05 -4.98
CA THR A 204 -32.25 -35.68 -4.90
C THR A 204 -31.59 -35.72 -6.28
N ARG A 205 -30.81 -34.69 -6.60
CA ARG A 205 -30.00 -34.75 -7.85
C ARG A 205 -29.02 -35.89 -7.68
N PRO A 206 -29.02 -36.85 -8.59
CA PRO A 206 -28.16 -38.03 -8.46
C PRO A 206 -26.71 -37.60 -8.42
N VAL A 207 -25.92 -38.23 -7.55
CA VAL A 207 -24.50 -38.00 -7.23
C VAL A 207 -23.59 -37.94 -8.49
N THR A 208 -24.09 -38.30 -9.64
CA THR A 208 -23.46 -38.23 -10.96
C THR A 208 -23.08 -36.81 -11.41
N SER A 209 -23.82 -35.76 -10.97
CA SER A 209 -23.58 -34.39 -11.40
C SER A 209 -22.34 -33.78 -10.69
N GLN A 210 -22.13 -34.08 -9.41
CA GLN A 210 -20.94 -33.61 -8.66
C GLN A 210 -19.65 -34.29 -9.19
N ARG A 211 -19.73 -35.52 -9.63
CA ARG A 211 -18.61 -36.27 -10.22
C ARG A 211 -18.17 -35.65 -11.55
N LYS A 212 -19.13 -35.16 -12.35
CA LYS A 212 -18.87 -34.52 -13.65
C LYS A 212 -18.20 -33.13 -13.49
N MET A 213 -18.62 -32.34 -12.48
CA MET A 213 -18.05 -31.03 -12.19
C MET A 213 -16.61 -31.17 -11.66
N ARG A 214 -16.35 -32.13 -10.76
CA ARG A 214 -15.01 -32.40 -10.24
C ARG A 214 -14.05 -32.91 -11.30
N ARG A 215 -14.56 -33.66 -12.31
CA ARG A 215 -13.79 -34.16 -13.44
C ARG A 215 -13.42 -33.03 -14.41
N SER A 216 -14.35 -32.09 -14.68
CA SER A 216 -14.10 -30.90 -15.50
C SER A 216 -13.03 -30.00 -14.90
N THR A 217 -13.05 -29.76 -13.58
CA THR A 217 -12.04 -28.94 -12.90
C THR A 217 -10.66 -29.61 -12.93
N SER A 218 -10.60 -30.92 -12.80
CA SER A 218 -9.35 -31.71 -12.92
C SER A 218 -8.76 -31.66 -14.33
N GLU A 219 -9.60 -31.73 -15.36
CA GLU A 219 -9.16 -31.65 -16.76
C GLU A 219 -8.66 -30.25 -17.13
N THR A 220 -9.29 -29.19 -16.58
CA THR A 220 -8.84 -27.80 -16.78
C THR A 220 -7.50 -27.57 -16.11
N SER A 221 -7.32 -28.05 -14.88
CA SER A 221 -6.03 -27.95 -14.18
C SER A 221 -4.92 -28.71 -14.89
N ALA A 222 -5.21 -29.92 -15.43
CA ALA A 222 -4.25 -30.69 -16.20
C ALA A 222 -3.82 -29.96 -17.48
N ARG A 223 -4.76 -29.29 -18.18
CA ARG A 223 -4.45 -28.50 -19.38
C ARG A 223 -3.59 -27.28 -19.08
N VAL A 224 -3.83 -26.59 -17.97
CA VAL A 224 -3.03 -25.45 -17.54
C VAL A 224 -1.60 -25.89 -17.19
N ILE A 225 -1.45 -27.02 -16.50
CA ILE A 225 -0.13 -27.56 -16.16
C ILE A 225 0.62 -27.99 -17.44
N ALA A 226 -0.04 -28.66 -18.37
CA ALA A 226 0.55 -29.06 -19.64
C ALA A 226 0.98 -27.84 -20.48
N TRP A 227 0.17 -26.78 -20.52
CA TRP A 227 0.52 -25.52 -21.18
C TRP A 227 1.74 -24.86 -20.56
N ILE A 228 1.83 -24.80 -19.22
CA ILE A 228 3.00 -24.24 -18.51
C ILE A 228 4.26 -25.04 -18.84
N GLN A 229 4.18 -26.37 -18.92
CA GLN A 229 5.31 -27.22 -19.29
C GLN A 229 5.76 -27.02 -20.75
N ASP A 230 4.83 -26.87 -21.67
CA ASP A 230 5.09 -26.62 -23.09
C ASP A 230 5.77 -25.23 -23.31
N VAL A 231 5.32 -24.22 -22.59
CA VAL A 231 5.96 -22.87 -22.57
C VAL A 231 7.37 -22.96 -22.01
N HIS A 232 7.58 -23.71 -20.95
CA HIS A 232 8.89 -23.86 -20.33
C HIS A 232 9.87 -24.65 -21.23
N GLU A 233 9.42 -25.67 -21.93
CA GLU A 233 10.23 -26.42 -22.91
C GLU A 233 10.57 -25.57 -24.15
N SER A 234 9.65 -24.72 -24.62
CA SER A 234 9.90 -23.81 -25.75
C SER A 234 10.90 -22.69 -25.45
N GLU A 235 11.01 -22.28 -24.19
CA GLU A 235 11.94 -21.22 -23.76
C GLU A 235 13.40 -21.73 -23.64
N TYR A 236 13.60 -23.05 -23.52
CA TYR A 236 14.93 -23.69 -23.46
C TYR A 236 15.43 -24.28 -24.80
N HIS A 237 14.61 -24.25 -25.84
CA HIS A 237 15.06 -24.67 -27.19
C HIS A 237 15.65 -23.45 -27.92
N VAL A 238 16.86 -23.06 -27.57
CA VAL A 238 17.70 -22.18 -28.41
C VAL A 238 18.14 -23.04 -29.61
N PRO A 239 17.81 -22.66 -30.86
CA PRO A 239 18.29 -23.39 -32.03
C PRO A 239 19.84 -23.36 -32.07
N GLU A 240 20.49 -24.49 -32.20
CA GLU A 240 21.93 -24.66 -32.30
C GLU A 240 22.61 -23.88 -33.45
N ALA A 241 21.82 -23.20 -34.31
CA ALA A 241 22.32 -22.43 -35.44
C ALA A 241 22.94 -21.06 -35.11
N GLN A 242 22.99 -20.64 -33.86
CA GLN A 242 23.62 -19.37 -33.46
C GLN A 242 24.89 -19.51 -32.60
N GLN A 243 25.37 -20.74 -32.41
CA GLN A 243 26.59 -20.96 -31.61
C GLN A 243 27.86 -21.08 -32.44
N GLU A 244 27.76 -21.19 -33.76
CA GLU A 244 28.94 -21.29 -34.67
C GLU A 244 29.53 -19.92 -35.11
N ASP A 245 28.79 -18.82 -35.00
CA ASP A 245 29.28 -17.48 -35.41
C ASP A 245 30.00 -16.69 -34.30
N ALA A 246 30.11 -17.24 -33.09
CA ALA A 246 30.75 -16.53 -31.96
C ALA A 246 32.18 -16.99 -31.65
N VAL A 247 32.72 -18.00 -32.34
CA VAL A 247 34.07 -18.57 -32.07
C VAL A 247 35.10 -18.28 -33.19
N GLY A 248 34.72 -17.49 -34.21
CA GLY A 248 35.53 -17.31 -35.41
C GLY A 248 36.24 -15.98 -35.63
N ASN A 249 36.45 -15.09 -34.65
CA ASN A 249 37.09 -13.79 -34.88
C ASN A 249 38.08 -13.31 -33.84
N ASP A 250 38.86 -14.18 -33.23
CA ASP A 250 40.02 -13.78 -32.40
C ASP A 250 41.28 -14.53 -32.83
N GLU A 251 41.61 -14.52 -34.13
CA GLU A 251 42.95 -14.79 -34.60
C GLU A 251 43.20 -13.99 -35.88
N VAL A 252 44.27 -13.20 -35.87
CA VAL A 252 44.97 -12.37 -36.87
C VAL A 252 44.82 -10.86 -36.61
N ASP A 253 45.78 -10.28 -35.86
CA ASP A 253 46.79 -9.37 -36.44
C ASP A 253 47.83 -9.00 -35.35
N GLU A 254 49.10 -9.09 -35.79
CA GLU A 254 50.36 -8.76 -35.10
C GLU A 254 50.50 -7.32 -34.63
#